data_9da3b762c002436e139f8a880bd8d905
#
_entry.id   9da3b762c002436e139f8a880bd8d905
#
_cell.length_a   1.000
_cell.length_b   1.000
_cell.length_c   1.000
_cell.angle_alpha   90.00
_cell.angle_beta   90.00
_cell.angle_gamma   90.00
#
_symmetry.space_group_name_H-M   'P 1'
#
loop_
_entity.id
_entity.type
_entity.pdbx_description
1 polymer ?
#
loop_
_entity_poly.entity_id
_entity_poly.type
_entity_poly.pdbx_seq_one_letter_code
_entity_poly.pdbx_strand_id
1 'polypeptide(L)'
;MNARLTPDTTNPELDAFWMPFTANRQFKANPRLLARAKGMYYTTADGREVLDGVSGLWCVNAGHGRREITDAVTKQLETMEFAPTFQMGHPVAFELANRLAKIAPPGLDRIFFTNSGSESVDTALKIAVAYHRARGAGQRTRLIGREKGYHGVGFGGMSVGGMVNNRKIYGSSMLPGVDHLPHTLDLEHNAFSRGLPQWGMHLANELERLIALHDASTIAAVIVEPISGSAGVVLPPAGYLKRLREICDKHEILLIFDEVITGFGRIGKPFASQAFDVTPDLITTAKGLTNGAIPMGAVFSQRKIYDAFMQGPENSIELFHGYTYSAHPVACAAALATQDVYAKEGLLTRAATLSSQWENAVHSLRGLPHVIDIRNYGLIGAVEMEPRQGKPGARGFDVFLKCFERGVMVRQTGDTIAMAPPLVIEPKQIDRIVETLGTVIRETD
;
A
#
# COMPACT_ATOMS: atom_id res chain seq x y z
N MET A 1 27.24 -10.21 -30.59
CA MET A 1 28.34 -10.08 -29.63
C MET A 1 27.99 -10.93 -28.41
N ASN A 2 28.62 -12.09 -28.27
CA ASN A 2 28.43 -12.98 -27.13
C ASN A 2 29.17 -12.39 -25.91
N ALA A 3 28.43 -11.79 -24.99
CA ALA A 3 28.99 -11.44 -23.70
C ALA A 3 29.39 -12.75 -22.98
N ARG A 4 30.66 -12.95 -22.73
CA ARG A 4 31.15 -14.05 -21.89
C ARG A 4 30.53 -13.86 -20.51
N LEU A 5 29.74 -14.84 -20.08
CA LEU A 5 29.29 -14.95 -18.69
C LEU A 5 30.56 -15.10 -17.83
N THR A 6 30.84 -14.12 -17.00
CA THR A 6 31.87 -14.26 -15.95
C THR A 6 31.46 -15.40 -15.02
N PRO A 7 32.43 -16.19 -14.49
CA PRO A 7 32.11 -17.27 -13.53
C PRO A 7 31.31 -16.71 -12.37
N ASP A 8 30.24 -17.40 -12.03
CA ASP A 8 29.29 -17.05 -10.98
C ASP A 8 30.02 -17.10 -9.62
N THR A 9 30.22 -15.93 -8.99
CA THR A 9 30.78 -15.81 -7.64
C THR A 9 29.68 -15.81 -6.57
N THR A 10 28.48 -16.32 -6.92
CA THR A 10 27.34 -16.37 -6.00
C THR A 10 27.55 -17.44 -4.93
N ASN A 11 27.26 -17.10 -3.68
CA ASN A 11 27.21 -18.06 -2.59
C ASN A 11 26.14 -19.12 -2.92
N PRO A 12 26.49 -20.41 -3.07
CA PRO A 12 25.56 -21.49 -3.44
C PRO A 12 24.34 -21.57 -2.51
N GLU A 13 24.47 -21.18 -1.23
CA GLU A 13 23.39 -21.17 -0.24
C GLU A 13 22.28 -20.13 -0.58
N LEU A 14 22.58 -19.10 -1.38
CA LEU A 14 21.62 -18.08 -1.77
C LEU A 14 20.97 -18.36 -3.14
N ASP A 15 21.38 -19.40 -3.84
CA ASP A 15 21.09 -19.56 -5.27
C ASP A 15 19.64 -19.91 -5.57
N ALA A 16 19.05 -20.83 -4.81
CA ALA A 16 17.71 -21.34 -5.04
C ALA A 16 16.59 -20.30 -4.87
N PHE A 17 16.79 -19.24 -4.10
CA PHE A 17 15.75 -18.25 -3.85
C PHE A 17 15.72 -17.18 -4.95
N TRP A 18 14.66 -17.18 -5.74
CA TRP A 18 14.37 -16.14 -6.70
C TRP A 18 13.65 -14.98 -5.99
N MET A 19 14.40 -13.97 -5.63
CA MET A 19 13.88 -12.82 -4.88
C MET A 19 12.98 -11.93 -5.75
N PRO A 20 11.77 -11.57 -5.24
CA PRO A 20 10.84 -10.69 -5.97
C PRO A 20 11.34 -9.24 -6.00
N PHE A 21 11.05 -8.51 -7.08
CA PHE A 21 11.38 -7.09 -7.25
C PHE A 21 12.83 -6.72 -6.90
N THR A 22 13.76 -7.62 -7.17
CA THR A 22 15.17 -7.51 -6.77
C THR A 22 16.09 -7.80 -7.94
N ALA A 23 17.15 -7.01 -8.09
CA ALA A 23 18.27 -7.34 -8.96
C ALA A 23 19.06 -8.50 -8.33
N ASN A 24 18.63 -9.75 -8.55
CA ASN A 24 19.10 -10.94 -7.84
C ASN A 24 20.63 -11.11 -7.90
N ARG A 25 21.23 -10.88 -9.07
CA ARG A 25 22.70 -10.97 -9.23
C ARG A 25 23.44 -9.97 -8.33
N GLN A 26 22.98 -8.69 -8.30
CA GLN A 26 23.56 -7.66 -7.45
C GLN A 26 23.36 -7.96 -5.97
N PHE A 27 22.15 -8.40 -5.58
CA PHE A 27 21.87 -8.73 -4.19
C PHE A 27 22.68 -9.93 -3.70
N LYS A 28 22.75 -11.01 -4.48
CA LYS A 28 23.47 -12.24 -4.09
C LYS A 28 24.99 -12.03 -4.03
N ALA A 29 25.53 -11.09 -4.83
CA ALA A 29 26.93 -10.70 -4.74
C ALA A 29 27.27 -9.87 -3.48
N ASN A 30 26.34 -9.11 -2.95
CA ASN A 30 26.47 -8.32 -1.71
C ASN A 30 25.16 -8.34 -0.92
N PRO A 31 24.87 -9.44 -0.19
CA PRO A 31 23.58 -9.68 0.41
C PRO A 31 23.35 -8.80 1.65
N ARG A 32 22.12 -8.26 1.75
CA ARG A 32 21.62 -7.50 2.90
C ARG A 32 20.64 -8.36 3.70
N LEU A 33 21.18 -9.25 4.53
CA LEU A 33 20.41 -10.25 5.26
C LEU A 33 19.97 -9.70 6.62
N LEU A 34 18.67 -9.73 6.88
CA LEU A 34 18.05 -9.37 8.16
C LEU A 34 17.77 -10.65 8.93
N ALA A 35 18.33 -10.80 10.13
CA ALA A 35 18.26 -12.03 10.93
C ALA A 35 17.28 -11.93 12.10
N ARG A 36 17.10 -10.73 12.68
CA ARG A 36 16.21 -10.49 13.84
C ARG A 36 15.55 -9.13 13.70
N ALA A 37 14.43 -8.92 14.44
CA ALA A 37 13.79 -7.62 14.53
C ALA A 37 13.15 -7.41 15.91
N LYS A 38 13.23 -6.17 16.46
CA LYS A 38 12.60 -5.78 17.71
C LYS A 38 12.36 -4.26 17.75
N GLY A 39 11.15 -3.84 18.13
CA GLY A 39 10.79 -2.43 18.23
C GLY A 39 10.95 -1.71 16.89
N MET A 40 11.87 -0.77 16.82
CA MET A 40 12.19 0.00 15.62
C MET A 40 13.36 -0.56 14.79
N TYR A 41 13.94 -1.68 15.18
CA TYR A 41 15.22 -2.12 14.64
C TYR A 41 15.17 -3.53 14.06
N TYR A 42 15.88 -3.71 12.95
CA TYR A 42 16.37 -4.98 12.49
C TYR A 42 17.81 -5.22 12.99
N THR A 43 18.17 -6.49 13.14
CA THR A 43 19.58 -6.91 13.29
C THR A 43 19.94 -7.71 12.05
N THR A 44 21.02 -7.32 11.38
CA THR A 44 21.55 -8.04 10.21
C THR A 44 22.23 -9.35 10.61
N ALA A 45 22.52 -10.22 9.64
CA ALA A 45 23.19 -11.50 9.90
C ALA A 45 24.61 -11.31 10.47
N ASP A 46 25.27 -10.19 10.16
CA ASP A 46 26.58 -9.79 10.72
C ASP A 46 26.48 -9.03 12.05
N GLY A 47 25.27 -8.90 12.62
CA GLY A 47 25.04 -8.37 13.98
C GLY A 47 24.84 -6.86 14.07
N ARG A 48 24.82 -6.12 12.96
CA ARG A 48 24.57 -4.67 12.99
C ARG A 48 23.08 -4.34 13.22
N GLU A 49 22.82 -3.28 13.98
CA GLU A 49 21.48 -2.73 14.12
C GLU A 49 21.14 -1.78 12.97
N VAL A 50 19.95 -1.92 12.39
CA VAL A 50 19.41 -1.08 11.31
C VAL A 50 18.07 -0.53 11.75
N LEU A 51 17.97 0.80 11.89
CA LEU A 51 16.72 1.50 12.19
C LEU A 51 15.77 1.40 10.99
N ASP A 52 14.56 0.92 11.25
CA ASP A 52 13.53 0.74 10.22
C ASP A 52 12.81 2.05 9.91
N GLY A 53 13.22 2.73 8.85
CA GLY A 53 12.60 3.96 8.36
C GLY A 53 11.40 3.74 7.43
N VAL A 54 10.96 2.48 7.19
CA VAL A 54 9.90 2.18 6.21
C VAL A 54 8.92 1.07 6.64
N SER A 55 8.89 0.73 7.94
CA SER A 55 8.03 -0.33 8.51
C SER A 55 8.20 -1.67 7.77
N GLY A 56 9.42 -2.11 7.55
CA GLY A 56 9.75 -3.24 6.70
C GLY A 56 9.45 -2.93 5.23
N LEU A 57 8.23 -3.24 4.80
CA LEU A 57 7.69 -2.85 3.50
C LEU A 57 6.30 -2.24 3.68
N TRP A 58 6.21 -1.15 4.46
CA TRP A 58 4.96 -0.46 4.83
C TRP A 58 4.00 -1.36 5.65
N CYS A 59 4.51 -2.38 6.34
CA CYS A 59 3.69 -3.43 6.97
C CYS A 59 3.64 -3.32 8.49
N VAL A 60 4.79 -2.99 9.13
CA VAL A 60 5.01 -3.16 10.57
C VAL A 60 4.68 -1.88 11.31
N ASN A 61 3.40 -1.51 11.29
CA ASN A 61 2.94 -0.24 11.88
C ASN A 61 3.15 -0.16 13.41
N ALA A 62 2.96 -1.29 14.12
CA ALA A 62 3.12 -1.36 15.58
C ALA A 62 4.56 -1.62 16.04
N GLY A 63 5.53 -1.67 15.12
CA GLY A 63 6.91 -2.08 15.45
C GLY A 63 7.09 -3.60 15.48
N HIS A 64 8.34 -4.02 15.53
CA HIS A 64 8.75 -5.42 15.45
C HIS A 64 8.67 -6.18 16.78
N GLY A 65 8.52 -7.51 16.71
CA GLY A 65 8.68 -8.41 17.85
C GLY A 65 7.60 -8.26 18.92
N ARG A 66 6.38 -7.98 18.52
CA ARG A 66 5.22 -7.84 19.44
C ARG A 66 4.82 -9.18 20.02
N ARG A 67 5.02 -9.31 21.36
CA ARG A 67 4.65 -10.52 22.11
C ARG A 67 3.16 -10.81 22.01
N GLU A 68 2.32 -9.79 22.13
CA GLU A 68 0.88 -9.92 22.07
C GLU A 68 0.43 -10.61 20.78
N ILE A 69 1.05 -10.27 19.63
CA ILE A 69 0.75 -10.90 18.33
C ILE A 69 1.31 -12.32 18.28
N THR A 70 2.56 -12.53 18.72
CA THR A 70 3.20 -13.85 18.73
C THR A 70 2.43 -14.83 19.59
N ASP A 71 2.04 -14.43 20.80
CA ASP A 71 1.33 -15.28 21.76
C ASP A 71 -0.08 -15.65 21.22
N ALA A 72 -0.79 -14.70 20.58
CA ALA A 72 -2.07 -14.95 19.94
C ALA A 72 -1.95 -15.94 18.77
N VAL A 73 -0.92 -15.81 17.94
CA VAL A 73 -0.61 -16.73 16.84
C VAL A 73 -0.32 -18.13 17.37
N THR A 74 0.54 -18.25 18.38
CA THR A 74 0.91 -19.53 18.99
C THR A 74 -0.31 -20.23 19.57
N LYS A 75 -1.12 -19.51 20.36
CA LYS A 75 -2.36 -20.04 20.93
C LYS A 75 -3.34 -20.52 19.85
N GLN A 76 -3.46 -19.77 18.76
CA GLN A 76 -4.36 -20.17 17.68
C GLN A 76 -3.87 -21.41 16.93
N LEU A 77 -2.55 -21.56 16.71
CA LEU A 77 -1.95 -22.75 16.13
C LEU A 77 -2.21 -24.00 17.00
N GLU A 78 -2.11 -23.87 18.31
CA GLU A 78 -2.40 -24.96 19.26
C GLU A 78 -3.90 -25.31 19.32
N THR A 79 -4.78 -24.35 19.03
CA THR A 79 -6.24 -24.53 19.08
C THR A 79 -6.79 -25.09 17.78
N MET A 80 -6.43 -24.45 16.67
CA MET A 80 -6.89 -24.80 15.32
C MET A 80 -6.07 -24.02 14.29
N GLU A 81 -5.20 -24.71 13.58
CA GLU A 81 -4.30 -24.13 12.57
C GLU A 81 -5.05 -23.71 11.31
N PHE A 82 -6.07 -24.44 10.90
CA PHE A 82 -6.87 -24.19 9.70
C PHE A 82 -8.33 -24.55 9.90
N ALA A 83 -9.22 -23.76 9.30
CA ALA A 83 -10.62 -24.07 9.09
C ALA A 83 -11.05 -23.58 7.71
N PRO A 84 -11.80 -24.36 6.93
CA PRO A 84 -12.35 -23.90 5.66
C PRO A 84 -13.40 -22.81 5.91
N THR A 85 -13.42 -21.81 5.04
CA THR A 85 -14.46 -20.77 5.06
C THR A 85 -15.46 -20.89 3.90
N PHE A 86 -15.34 -21.98 3.14
CA PHE A 86 -16.35 -22.36 2.13
C PHE A 86 -17.41 -23.24 2.78
N GLN A 87 -18.61 -22.68 2.98
CA GLN A 87 -19.77 -23.31 3.62
C GLN A 87 -19.56 -23.72 5.11
N MET A 88 -18.40 -23.43 5.67
CA MET A 88 -18.05 -23.55 7.08
C MET A 88 -17.53 -22.20 7.56
N GLY A 89 -17.30 -22.06 8.85
CA GLY A 89 -16.75 -20.84 9.43
C GLY A 89 -16.18 -21.09 10.81
N HIS A 90 -15.49 -20.10 11.35
CA HIS A 90 -14.96 -20.14 12.71
C HIS A 90 -15.17 -18.78 13.41
N PRO A 91 -15.35 -18.77 14.75
CA PRO A 91 -15.72 -17.57 15.50
C PRO A 91 -14.75 -16.41 15.32
N VAL A 92 -13.45 -16.70 15.25
CA VAL A 92 -12.37 -15.67 15.19
C VAL A 92 -12.49 -14.81 13.92
N ALA A 93 -12.95 -15.37 12.78
CA ALA A 93 -13.17 -14.61 11.55
C ALA A 93 -14.29 -13.59 11.71
N PHE A 94 -15.42 -13.99 12.32
CA PHE A 94 -16.54 -13.10 12.56
C PHE A 94 -16.21 -12.03 13.60
N GLU A 95 -15.48 -12.39 14.66
CA GLU A 95 -14.98 -11.41 15.63
C GLU A 95 -14.10 -10.35 14.97
N LEU A 96 -13.14 -10.77 14.14
CA LEU A 96 -12.27 -9.85 13.41
C LEU A 96 -13.09 -8.95 12.47
N ALA A 97 -14.01 -9.51 11.68
CA ALA A 97 -14.86 -8.72 10.78
C ALA A 97 -15.65 -7.66 11.55
N ASN A 98 -16.27 -8.03 12.67
CA ASN A 98 -16.99 -7.09 13.52
C ASN A 98 -16.08 -6.02 14.14
N ARG A 99 -14.84 -6.38 14.49
CA ARG A 99 -13.85 -5.42 15.03
C ARG A 99 -13.41 -4.41 13.98
N LEU A 100 -13.13 -4.88 12.78
CA LEU A 100 -12.74 -4.03 11.64
C LEU A 100 -13.88 -3.10 11.20
N ALA A 101 -15.11 -3.57 11.16
CA ALA A 101 -16.28 -2.76 10.84
C ALA A 101 -16.47 -1.57 11.80
N LYS A 102 -16.05 -1.69 13.07
CA LYS A 102 -16.14 -0.60 14.07
C LYS A 102 -15.16 0.54 13.84
N ILE A 103 -14.01 0.28 13.21
CA ILE A 103 -12.99 1.29 12.91
C ILE A 103 -13.09 1.84 11.48
N ALA A 104 -13.83 1.15 10.62
CA ALA A 104 -14.05 1.55 9.23
C ALA A 104 -14.88 2.84 9.12
N PRO A 105 -14.80 3.55 7.99
CA PRO A 105 -15.74 4.63 7.71
C PRO A 105 -17.19 4.14 7.74
N PRO A 106 -18.15 4.99 8.15
CA PRO A 106 -19.56 4.60 8.22
C PRO A 106 -20.08 3.98 6.91
N GLY A 107 -20.78 2.86 7.02
CA GLY A 107 -21.35 2.13 5.89
C GLY A 107 -20.44 1.10 5.24
N LEU A 108 -19.14 1.10 5.50
CA LEU A 108 -18.16 0.11 5.01
C LEU A 108 -18.04 -1.05 6.02
N ASP A 109 -19.14 -1.74 6.28
CA ASP A 109 -19.29 -2.71 7.37
C ASP A 109 -19.39 -4.17 6.90
N ARG A 110 -19.10 -4.45 5.63
CA ARG A 110 -19.03 -5.80 5.08
C ARG A 110 -17.59 -6.10 4.69
N ILE A 111 -17.03 -7.16 5.27
CA ILE A 111 -15.61 -7.47 5.18
C ILE A 111 -15.43 -8.79 4.42
N PHE A 112 -14.66 -8.77 3.33
CA PHE A 112 -14.24 -9.95 2.59
C PHE A 112 -12.73 -10.16 2.80
N PHE A 113 -12.32 -11.28 3.38
CA PHE A 113 -10.92 -11.57 3.68
C PHE A 113 -10.18 -12.21 2.51
N THR A 114 -8.93 -11.79 2.33
CA THR A 114 -7.97 -12.27 1.33
C THR A 114 -6.61 -12.53 1.99
N ASN A 115 -5.57 -12.90 1.23
CA ASN A 115 -4.26 -13.23 1.81
C ASN A 115 -3.20 -12.16 1.52
N SER A 116 -3.51 -11.18 0.69
CA SER A 116 -2.57 -10.11 0.30
C SER A 116 -3.31 -8.88 -0.24
N GLY A 117 -2.58 -7.75 -0.38
CA GLY A 117 -3.10 -6.56 -1.04
C GLY A 117 -3.43 -6.80 -2.51
N SER A 118 -2.64 -7.61 -3.23
CA SER A 118 -2.91 -7.97 -4.62
C SER A 118 -4.24 -8.70 -4.78
N GLU A 119 -4.51 -9.67 -3.90
CA GLU A 119 -5.79 -10.37 -3.87
C GLU A 119 -6.94 -9.46 -3.44
N SER A 120 -6.71 -8.54 -2.49
CA SER A 120 -7.72 -7.56 -2.08
C SER A 120 -8.15 -6.68 -3.25
N VAL A 121 -7.19 -6.20 -4.04
CA VAL A 121 -7.50 -5.40 -5.23
C VAL A 121 -8.26 -6.21 -6.27
N ASP A 122 -7.76 -7.38 -6.68
CA ASP A 122 -8.44 -8.22 -7.67
C ASP A 122 -9.85 -8.61 -7.20
N THR A 123 -10.03 -8.83 -5.89
CA THR A 123 -11.35 -9.08 -5.28
C THR A 123 -12.27 -7.86 -5.38
N ALA A 124 -11.77 -6.66 -5.05
CA ALA A 124 -12.57 -5.43 -5.13
C ALA A 124 -13.02 -5.13 -6.56
N LEU A 125 -12.13 -5.33 -7.55
CA LEU A 125 -12.47 -5.18 -8.97
C LEU A 125 -13.54 -6.18 -9.41
N LYS A 126 -13.44 -7.45 -8.97
CA LYS A 126 -14.45 -8.49 -9.24
C LYS A 126 -15.78 -8.17 -8.57
N ILE A 127 -15.77 -7.73 -7.31
CA ILE A 127 -16.99 -7.29 -6.59
C ILE A 127 -17.65 -6.14 -7.36
N ALA A 128 -16.90 -5.16 -7.84
CA ALA A 128 -17.44 -4.03 -8.59
C ALA A 128 -18.16 -4.47 -9.87
N VAL A 129 -17.53 -5.32 -10.68
CA VAL A 129 -18.14 -5.85 -11.92
C VAL A 129 -19.37 -6.72 -11.61
N ALA A 130 -19.24 -7.62 -10.63
CA ALA A 130 -20.34 -8.50 -10.23
C ALA A 130 -21.54 -7.73 -9.63
N TYR A 131 -21.30 -6.68 -8.87
CA TYR A 131 -22.32 -5.78 -8.33
C TYR A 131 -23.19 -5.16 -9.43
N HIS A 132 -22.56 -4.61 -10.46
CA HIS A 132 -23.31 -4.05 -11.57
C HIS A 132 -24.12 -5.11 -12.32
N ARG A 133 -23.56 -6.31 -12.50
CA ARG A 133 -24.28 -7.43 -13.09
C ARG A 133 -25.49 -7.84 -12.23
N ALA A 134 -25.34 -7.93 -10.91
CA ALA A 134 -26.43 -8.26 -9.98
C ALA A 134 -27.60 -7.25 -10.05
N ARG A 135 -27.30 -5.98 -10.39
CA ARG A 135 -28.29 -4.91 -10.58
C ARG A 135 -28.86 -4.83 -12.01
N GLY A 136 -28.56 -5.78 -12.88
CA GLY A 136 -29.01 -5.77 -14.28
C GLY A 136 -28.18 -4.86 -15.23
N ALA A 137 -27.09 -4.28 -14.75
CA ALA A 137 -26.19 -3.41 -15.53
C ALA A 137 -24.89 -4.15 -15.92
N GLY A 138 -25.01 -5.38 -16.44
CA GLY A 138 -23.89 -6.26 -16.73
C GLY A 138 -22.91 -5.77 -17.81
N GLN A 139 -23.25 -4.71 -18.54
CA GLN A 139 -22.36 -4.03 -19.49
C GLN A 139 -21.30 -3.14 -18.80
N ARG A 140 -21.48 -2.80 -17.52
CA ARG A 140 -20.50 -2.05 -16.75
C ARG A 140 -19.31 -2.94 -16.35
N THR A 141 -18.31 -3.03 -17.20
CA THR A 141 -17.14 -3.88 -17.01
C THR A 141 -15.81 -3.12 -17.12
N ARG A 142 -15.84 -1.89 -17.65
CA ARG A 142 -14.65 -1.05 -17.78
C ARG A 142 -14.15 -0.57 -16.42
N LEU A 143 -12.84 -0.62 -16.23
CA LEU A 143 -12.16 -0.19 -15.01
C LEU A 143 -11.26 1.01 -15.30
N ILE A 144 -11.17 1.94 -14.36
CA ILE A 144 -10.32 3.12 -14.49
C ILE A 144 -9.35 3.14 -13.32
N GLY A 145 -8.05 3.14 -13.63
CA GLY A 145 -6.97 3.33 -12.68
C GLY A 145 -6.38 4.73 -12.75
N ARG A 146 -5.15 4.87 -12.27
CA ARG A 146 -4.38 6.13 -12.35
C ARG A 146 -2.94 5.84 -12.76
N GLU A 147 -2.35 6.67 -13.60
CA GLU A 147 -0.91 6.64 -13.92
C GLU A 147 -0.08 6.66 -12.64
N LYS A 148 1.04 5.98 -12.61
CA LYS A 148 1.90 5.77 -11.43
C LYS A 148 1.22 5.01 -10.27
N GLY A 149 -0.05 4.58 -10.38
CA GLY A 149 -0.72 3.76 -9.36
C GLY A 149 -0.08 2.38 -9.23
N TYR A 150 -0.01 1.85 -8.02
CA TYR A 150 0.40 0.47 -7.74
C TYR A 150 -0.71 -0.27 -6.97
N HIS A 151 -1.24 -1.32 -7.59
CA HIS A 151 -2.36 -2.07 -7.06
C HIS A 151 -2.06 -3.58 -6.96
N GLY A 152 -0.81 -3.93 -6.69
CA GLY A 152 -0.39 -5.31 -6.57
C GLY A 152 0.05 -5.93 -7.91
N VAL A 153 0.14 -7.27 -7.93
CA VAL A 153 0.75 -8.05 -9.02
C VAL A 153 -0.20 -9.07 -9.67
N GLY A 154 -1.46 -9.14 -9.24
CA GLY A 154 -2.51 -9.83 -10.00
C GLY A 154 -2.78 -9.12 -11.32
N PHE A 155 -3.28 -9.85 -12.34
CA PHE A 155 -3.55 -9.24 -13.65
C PHE A 155 -4.55 -8.08 -13.57
N GLY A 156 -5.55 -8.14 -12.68
CA GLY A 156 -6.47 -7.02 -12.44
C GLY A 156 -5.73 -5.81 -11.89
N GLY A 157 -5.00 -6.00 -10.79
CA GLY A 157 -4.23 -4.94 -10.14
C GLY A 157 -3.16 -4.32 -11.05
N MET A 158 -2.43 -5.13 -11.86
CA MET A 158 -1.50 -4.63 -12.85
C MET A 158 -2.19 -3.85 -13.97
N SER A 159 -3.37 -4.28 -14.39
CA SER A 159 -4.11 -3.62 -15.47
C SER A 159 -4.56 -2.22 -15.08
N VAL A 160 -5.11 -2.04 -13.87
CA VAL A 160 -5.50 -0.73 -13.34
C VAL A 160 -4.32 0.06 -12.78
N GLY A 161 -3.17 -0.60 -12.51
CA GLY A 161 -1.93 0.06 -12.12
C GLY A 161 -1.31 0.86 -13.27
N GLY A 162 -0.54 1.91 -12.93
CA GLY A 162 0.08 2.82 -13.90
C GLY A 162 1.62 2.85 -13.87
N MET A 163 2.26 1.93 -13.14
CA MET A 163 3.73 1.84 -13.09
C MET A 163 4.27 1.08 -14.31
N VAL A 164 4.99 1.78 -15.18
CA VAL A 164 5.50 1.26 -16.47
C VAL A 164 6.29 -0.04 -16.31
N ASN A 165 7.20 -0.11 -15.33
CA ASN A 165 8.04 -1.30 -15.13
C ASN A 165 7.25 -2.56 -14.77
N ASN A 166 6.10 -2.42 -14.12
CA ASN A 166 5.23 -3.53 -13.76
C ASN A 166 4.39 -4.02 -14.95
N ARG A 167 4.17 -3.16 -15.94
CA ARG A 167 3.26 -3.38 -17.08
C ARG A 167 3.96 -3.87 -18.34
N LYS A 168 5.15 -3.30 -18.66
CA LYS A 168 5.80 -3.44 -19.97
C LYS A 168 6.07 -4.87 -20.43
N ILE A 169 6.29 -5.80 -19.48
CA ILE A 169 6.54 -7.21 -19.80
C ILE A 169 5.23 -7.94 -20.12
N TYR A 170 4.12 -7.52 -19.50
CA TYR A 170 2.82 -8.18 -19.58
C TYR A 170 1.81 -7.44 -20.46
N GLY A 171 2.24 -6.44 -21.24
CA GLY A 171 1.35 -5.50 -21.94
C GLY A 171 0.21 -6.15 -22.73
N SER A 172 0.49 -7.23 -23.48
CA SER A 172 -0.51 -7.97 -24.27
C SER A 172 -1.46 -8.84 -23.42
N SER A 173 -1.15 -9.08 -22.16
CA SER A 173 -1.93 -9.93 -21.24
C SER A 173 -2.75 -9.11 -20.24
N MET A 174 -2.77 -7.78 -20.35
CA MET A 174 -3.58 -6.92 -19.50
C MET A 174 -5.06 -7.10 -19.78
N LEU A 175 -5.90 -6.85 -18.77
CA LEU A 175 -7.35 -6.87 -18.95
C LEU A 175 -7.77 -5.84 -20.01
N PRO A 176 -8.67 -6.19 -20.93
CA PRO A 176 -9.26 -5.23 -21.86
C PRO A 176 -10.18 -4.26 -21.12
N GLY A 177 -10.44 -3.10 -21.71
CA GLY A 177 -11.37 -2.12 -21.14
C GLY A 177 -10.85 -1.43 -19.87
N VAL A 178 -9.55 -1.16 -19.80
CA VAL A 178 -8.94 -0.40 -18.71
C VAL A 178 -8.35 0.90 -19.24
N ASP A 179 -8.72 2.02 -18.58
CA ASP A 179 -8.18 3.35 -18.83
C ASP A 179 -7.50 3.90 -17.58
N HIS A 180 -6.77 5.01 -17.74
CA HIS A 180 -6.03 5.63 -16.64
C HIS A 180 -6.27 7.13 -16.58
N LEU A 181 -6.53 7.64 -15.38
CA LEU A 181 -6.44 9.06 -15.06
C LEU A 181 -4.97 9.50 -15.05
N PRO A 182 -4.67 10.76 -15.34
CA PRO A 182 -3.32 11.29 -15.18
C PRO A 182 -2.87 11.22 -13.71
N HIS A 183 -1.57 11.09 -13.48
CA HIS A 183 -1.01 11.16 -12.13
C HIS A 183 -1.04 12.59 -11.57
N THR A 184 -0.94 12.70 -10.25
CA THR A 184 -1.00 13.98 -9.52
C THR A 184 0.37 14.56 -9.13
N LEU A 185 1.47 13.93 -9.54
CA LEU A 185 2.80 14.47 -9.32
C LEU A 185 3.05 15.62 -10.27
N ASP A 186 3.31 16.80 -9.75
CA ASP A 186 3.63 18.01 -10.50
C ASP A 186 4.74 18.78 -9.79
N LEU A 187 5.92 18.78 -10.37
CA LEU A 187 7.09 19.45 -9.77
C LEU A 187 7.13 20.94 -10.08
N GLU A 188 6.45 21.38 -11.14
CA GLU A 188 6.42 22.79 -11.53
C GLU A 188 5.60 23.63 -10.55
N HIS A 189 4.42 23.12 -10.14
CA HIS A 189 3.49 23.86 -9.30
C HIS A 189 3.54 23.46 -7.82
N ASN A 190 3.93 22.22 -7.53
CA ASN A 190 3.74 21.60 -6.20
C ASN A 190 5.03 21.19 -5.50
N ALA A 191 6.21 21.39 -6.10
CA ALA A 191 7.47 21.00 -5.46
C ALA A 191 7.60 21.61 -4.06
N PHE A 192 8.06 20.79 -3.10
CA PHE A 192 8.24 21.16 -1.70
C PHE A 192 6.95 21.61 -0.98
N SER A 193 5.78 21.16 -1.45
CA SER A 193 4.52 21.40 -0.74
C SER A 193 4.54 20.77 0.65
N ARG A 194 4.11 21.52 1.66
CA ARG A 194 3.86 21.01 3.02
C ARG A 194 2.40 20.61 3.14
N GLY A 195 2.15 19.35 3.46
CA GLY A 195 0.81 18.77 3.39
C GLY A 195 0.32 18.62 1.93
N LEU A 196 -1.00 18.75 1.72
CA LEU A 196 -1.59 18.53 0.41
C LEU A 196 -1.22 19.62 -0.59
N PRO A 197 -0.76 19.26 -1.82
CA PRO A 197 -0.56 20.20 -2.90
C PRO A 197 -1.84 20.98 -3.22
N GLN A 198 -1.71 22.26 -3.57
CA GLN A 198 -2.87 23.10 -3.85
C GLN A 198 -3.28 23.07 -5.35
N TRP A 199 -2.34 22.82 -6.24
CA TRP A 199 -2.61 22.71 -7.66
C TRP A 199 -2.91 21.28 -8.08
N GLY A 200 -3.89 21.08 -8.98
CA GLY A 200 -4.14 19.79 -9.62
C GLY A 200 -5.50 19.15 -9.30
N MET A 201 -6.40 19.81 -8.54
CA MET A 201 -7.76 19.30 -8.32
C MET A 201 -8.50 19.02 -9.65
N HIS A 202 -8.29 19.86 -10.66
CA HIS A 202 -8.90 19.76 -11.99
C HIS A 202 -8.53 18.46 -12.74
N LEU A 203 -7.41 17.80 -12.37
CA LEU A 203 -7.02 16.51 -12.96
C LEU A 203 -8.07 15.41 -12.69
N ALA A 204 -8.90 15.55 -11.65
CA ALA A 204 -10.03 14.67 -11.43
C ALA A 204 -11.09 14.75 -12.54
N ASN A 205 -11.20 15.90 -13.25
CA ASN A 205 -12.17 16.09 -14.33
C ASN A 205 -11.84 15.25 -15.58
N GLU A 206 -10.62 14.69 -15.69
CA GLU A 206 -10.30 13.71 -16.73
C GLU A 206 -11.22 12.48 -16.68
N LEU A 207 -11.78 12.19 -15.51
CA LEU A 207 -12.82 11.16 -15.41
C LEU A 207 -14.06 11.50 -16.23
N GLU A 208 -14.51 12.76 -16.25
CA GLU A 208 -15.64 13.20 -17.11
C GLU A 208 -15.32 13.04 -18.61
N ARG A 209 -14.06 13.28 -19.02
CA ARG A 209 -13.63 13.03 -20.40
C ARG A 209 -13.68 11.56 -20.78
N LEU A 210 -13.21 10.67 -19.88
CA LEU A 210 -13.28 9.22 -20.10
C LEU A 210 -14.75 8.74 -20.13
N ILE A 211 -15.60 9.30 -19.27
CA ILE A 211 -17.04 9.00 -19.26
C ILE A 211 -17.70 9.43 -20.58
N ALA A 212 -17.35 10.63 -21.10
CA ALA A 212 -17.88 11.08 -22.39
C ALA A 212 -17.40 10.21 -23.56
N LEU A 213 -16.18 9.66 -23.49
CA LEU A 213 -15.63 8.79 -24.52
C LEU A 213 -16.25 7.39 -24.53
N HIS A 214 -16.50 6.81 -23.35
CA HIS A 214 -16.86 5.39 -23.22
C HIS A 214 -18.32 5.14 -22.86
N ASP A 215 -19.07 6.18 -22.52
CA ASP A 215 -20.38 6.13 -21.88
C ASP A 215 -20.33 5.60 -20.43
N ALA A 216 -20.97 6.32 -19.52
CA ALA A 216 -21.04 5.96 -18.10
C ALA A 216 -21.58 4.53 -17.87
N SER A 217 -22.51 4.07 -18.72
CA SER A 217 -23.13 2.75 -18.62
C SER A 217 -22.15 1.59 -18.86
N THR A 218 -20.94 1.84 -19.34
CA THR A 218 -19.90 0.81 -19.56
C THR A 218 -18.88 0.74 -18.42
N ILE A 219 -18.81 1.76 -17.54
CA ILE A 219 -17.77 1.90 -16.52
C ILE A 219 -18.26 1.31 -15.19
N ALA A 220 -17.50 0.36 -14.66
CA ALA A 220 -17.82 -0.29 -13.39
C ALA A 220 -17.25 0.48 -12.19
N ALA A 221 -15.96 0.80 -12.23
CA ALA A 221 -15.28 1.39 -11.09
C ALA A 221 -14.06 2.24 -11.48
N VAL A 222 -13.74 3.19 -10.59
CA VAL A 222 -12.45 3.87 -10.51
C VAL A 222 -11.72 3.38 -9.28
N ILE A 223 -10.43 3.05 -9.40
CA ILE A 223 -9.56 2.69 -8.28
C ILE A 223 -8.39 3.65 -8.18
N VAL A 224 -8.13 4.18 -6.98
CA VAL A 224 -6.99 5.03 -6.67
C VAL A 224 -6.42 4.73 -5.28
N GLU A 225 -5.11 4.84 -5.14
CA GLU A 225 -4.49 5.01 -3.82
C GLU A 225 -4.78 6.45 -3.36
N PRO A 226 -5.31 6.69 -2.15
CA PRO A 226 -5.44 8.06 -1.63
C PRO A 226 -4.10 8.80 -1.59
N ILE A 227 -3.02 8.10 -1.23
CA ILE A 227 -1.63 8.53 -1.40
C ILE A 227 -0.89 7.41 -2.13
N SER A 228 -0.30 7.68 -3.28
CA SER A 228 0.45 6.68 -4.04
C SER A 228 1.82 6.43 -3.41
N GLY A 229 1.87 5.48 -2.47
CA GLY A 229 3.07 5.19 -1.70
C GLY A 229 4.21 4.65 -2.56
N SER A 230 3.96 3.60 -3.33
CA SER A 230 4.96 2.91 -4.16
C SER A 230 5.53 3.77 -5.28
N ALA A 231 4.79 4.79 -5.73
CA ALA A 231 5.25 5.74 -6.75
C ALA A 231 6.16 6.86 -6.19
N GLY A 232 6.51 6.82 -4.90
CA GLY A 232 7.32 7.83 -4.25
C GLY A 232 6.50 8.84 -3.44
N VAL A 233 5.46 8.37 -2.76
CA VAL A 233 4.57 9.18 -1.89
C VAL A 233 3.95 10.35 -2.65
N VAL A 234 3.29 10.04 -3.76
CA VAL A 234 2.57 11.06 -4.54
C VAL A 234 1.25 11.39 -3.86
N LEU A 235 1.13 12.63 -3.40
CA LEU A 235 -0.04 13.12 -2.67
C LEU A 235 -1.18 13.52 -3.64
N PRO A 236 -2.44 13.38 -3.21
CA PRO A 236 -3.55 13.95 -3.95
C PRO A 236 -3.56 15.48 -3.75
N PRO A 237 -3.81 16.28 -4.77
CA PRO A 237 -4.10 17.71 -4.58
C PRO A 237 -5.34 17.91 -3.70
N ALA A 238 -5.37 19.04 -2.97
CA ALA A 238 -6.52 19.40 -2.16
C ALA A 238 -7.80 19.38 -3.01
N GLY A 239 -8.85 18.69 -2.53
CA GLY A 239 -10.12 18.54 -3.25
C GLY A 239 -10.16 17.46 -4.34
N TYR A 240 -9.04 16.89 -4.78
CA TYR A 240 -8.99 15.91 -5.86
C TYR A 240 -9.84 14.64 -5.58
N LEU A 241 -9.66 14.04 -4.40
CA LEU A 241 -10.42 12.82 -4.03
C LEU A 241 -11.91 13.11 -3.87
N LYS A 242 -12.26 14.28 -3.33
CA LYS A 242 -13.65 14.71 -3.21
C LYS A 242 -14.28 14.89 -4.59
N ARG A 243 -13.55 15.51 -5.52
CA ARG A 243 -14.01 15.69 -6.90
C ARG A 243 -14.22 14.35 -7.62
N LEU A 244 -13.33 13.37 -7.42
CA LEU A 244 -13.54 12.01 -7.96
C LEU A 244 -14.82 11.38 -7.39
N ARG A 245 -15.09 11.52 -6.08
CA ARG A 245 -16.32 11.01 -5.46
C ARG A 245 -17.57 11.64 -6.08
N GLU A 246 -17.59 12.97 -6.23
CA GLU A 246 -18.69 13.70 -6.85
C GLU A 246 -19.00 13.21 -8.28
N ILE A 247 -17.96 12.99 -9.09
CA ILE A 247 -18.13 12.48 -10.45
C ILE A 247 -18.64 11.04 -10.44
N CYS A 248 -18.07 10.18 -9.59
CA CYS A 248 -18.49 8.79 -9.44
C CYS A 248 -19.96 8.69 -9.01
N ASP A 249 -20.40 9.52 -8.04
CA ASP A 249 -21.79 9.56 -7.58
C ASP A 249 -22.74 9.99 -8.69
N LYS A 250 -22.40 11.05 -9.41
CA LYS A 250 -23.20 11.57 -10.54
C LYS A 250 -23.47 10.51 -11.61
N HIS A 251 -22.51 9.62 -11.86
CA HIS A 251 -22.56 8.65 -12.95
C HIS A 251 -22.77 7.20 -12.48
N GLU A 252 -23.05 6.99 -11.18
CA GLU A 252 -23.22 5.65 -10.56
C GLU A 252 -22.02 4.71 -10.81
N ILE A 253 -20.79 5.25 -10.84
CA ILE A 253 -19.54 4.52 -10.94
C ILE A 253 -19.02 4.26 -9.52
N LEU A 254 -18.58 3.02 -9.24
CA LEU A 254 -18.01 2.72 -7.92
C LEU A 254 -16.62 3.36 -7.76
N LEU A 255 -16.36 3.93 -6.59
CA LEU A 255 -15.04 4.42 -6.20
C LEU A 255 -14.39 3.43 -5.22
N ILE A 256 -13.19 2.97 -5.56
CA ILE A 256 -12.39 2.06 -4.74
C ILE A 256 -11.17 2.82 -4.24
N PHE A 257 -10.96 2.86 -2.92
CA PHE A 257 -9.70 3.33 -2.34
C PHE A 257 -8.80 2.15 -2.01
N ASP A 258 -7.61 2.14 -2.60
CA ASP A 258 -6.55 1.23 -2.21
C ASP A 258 -5.80 1.80 -0.99
N GLU A 259 -6.18 1.34 0.19
CA GLU A 259 -5.59 1.74 1.46
C GLU A 259 -4.63 0.69 2.04
N VAL A 260 -4.05 -0.13 1.20
CA VAL A 260 -3.06 -1.14 1.60
C VAL A 260 -1.85 -0.51 2.30
N ILE A 261 -1.48 0.73 1.96
CA ILE A 261 -0.41 1.50 2.64
C ILE A 261 -0.99 2.48 3.65
N THR A 262 -2.03 3.22 3.29
CA THR A 262 -2.54 4.35 4.08
C THR A 262 -3.40 3.94 5.27
N GLY A 263 -3.95 2.74 5.26
CA GLY A 263 -4.76 2.20 6.35
C GLY A 263 -3.97 1.95 7.64
N PHE A 264 -4.72 1.72 8.70
CA PHE A 264 -4.22 1.37 10.03
C PHE A 264 -3.27 2.41 10.63
N GLY A 265 -3.68 3.68 10.59
CA GLY A 265 -3.04 4.75 11.35
C GLY A 265 -1.90 5.49 10.66
N ARG A 266 -1.49 5.08 9.46
CA ARG A 266 -0.32 5.62 8.73
C ARG A 266 -0.33 7.14 8.60
N ILE A 267 -1.51 7.73 8.43
CA ILE A 267 -1.67 9.17 8.22
C ILE A 267 -2.45 9.88 9.35
N GLY A 268 -2.56 9.23 10.52
CA GLY A 268 -3.13 9.83 11.71
C GLY A 268 -4.64 9.63 11.89
N LYS A 269 -5.24 8.78 11.08
CA LYS A 269 -6.61 8.24 11.22
C LYS A 269 -6.56 6.75 10.89
N PRO A 270 -7.56 5.93 11.32
CA PRO A 270 -7.60 4.52 10.95
C PRO A 270 -7.49 4.29 9.44
N PHE A 271 -8.17 5.10 8.64
CA PHE A 271 -8.13 5.04 7.17
C PHE A 271 -7.96 6.44 6.56
N ALA A 272 -7.36 6.50 5.37
CA ALA A 272 -7.18 7.74 4.61
C ALA A 272 -8.53 8.34 4.19
N SER A 273 -9.51 7.53 3.87
CA SER A 273 -10.89 7.96 3.61
C SER A 273 -11.44 8.83 4.74
N GLN A 274 -11.14 8.50 6.01
CA GLN A 274 -11.52 9.32 7.17
C GLN A 274 -10.66 10.59 7.31
N ALA A 275 -9.40 10.54 6.89
CA ALA A 275 -8.51 11.71 6.97
C ALA A 275 -8.84 12.75 5.88
N PHE A 276 -9.28 12.30 4.70
CA PHE A 276 -9.65 13.17 3.59
C PHE A 276 -11.16 13.47 3.51
N ASP A 277 -11.95 12.95 4.45
CA ASP A 277 -13.41 13.10 4.48
C ASP A 277 -14.09 12.70 3.16
N VAL A 278 -13.68 11.56 2.61
CA VAL A 278 -14.22 10.98 1.37
C VAL A 278 -14.48 9.51 1.58
N THR A 279 -15.75 9.09 1.58
CA THR A 279 -16.13 7.68 1.73
C THR A 279 -16.24 7.00 0.37
N PRO A 280 -15.36 6.02 0.05
CA PRO A 280 -15.47 5.23 -1.17
C PRO A 280 -16.56 4.15 -1.05
N ASP A 281 -16.82 3.44 -2.13
CA ASP A 281 -17.74 2.28 -2.13
C ASP A 281 -17.04 1.01 -1.62
N LEU A 282 -15.74 0.89 -1.90
CA LEU A 282 -14.89 -0.22 -1.47
C LEU A 282 -13.54 0.31 -0.97
N ILE A 283 -12.97 -0.35 0.05
CA ILE A 283 -11.59 -0.13 0.50
C ILE A 283 -10.84 -1.46 0.43
N THR A 284 -9.62 -1.46 -0.14
CA THR A 284 -8.71 -2.60 -0.07
C THR A 284 -7.64 -2.39 0.99
N THR A 285 -7.33 -3.42 1.76
CA THR A 285 -6.34 -3.38 2.85
C THR A 285 -5.47 -4.63 2.88
N ALA A 286 -4.31 -4.52 3.54
CA ALA A 286 -3.41 -5.61 3.90
C ALA A 286 -2.38 -5.10 4.93
N LYS A 287 -1.13 -5.54 4.88
CA LYS A 287 0.06 -4.99 5.57
C LYS A 287 -0.17 -4.72 7.05
N GLY A 288 -0.53 -3.46 7.42
CA GLY A 288 -0.81 -3.06 8.80
C GLY A 288 -1.97 -3.83 9.46
N LEU A 289 -2.80 -4.53 8.70
CA LEU A 289 -3.89 -5.36 9.21
C LEU A 289 -3.40 -6.39 10.25
N THR A 290 -2.26 -7.03 9.97
CA THR A 290 -1.62 -8.04 10.84
C THR A 290 -0.25 -7.60 11.35
N ASN A 291 0.10 -6.32 11.20
CA ASN A 291 1.46 -5.84 11.48
C ASN A 291 2.55 -6.61 10.71
N GLY A 292 2.22 -7.15 9.55
CA GLY A 292 3.13 -7.96 8.74
C GLY A 292 3.49 -9.34 9.32
N ALA A 293 2.88 -9.75 10.44
CA ALA A 293 3.22 -11.00 11.12
C ALA A 293 2.74 -12.23 10.34
N ILE A 294 1.52 -12.19 9.82
CA ILE A 294 0.92 -13.27 9.00
C ILE A 294 0.31 -12.62 7.74
N PRO A 295 0.51 -13.20 6.53
CA PRO A 295 -0.12 -12.70 5.32
C PRO A 295 -1.65 -12.66 5.44
N MET A 296 -2.23 -11.49 5.22
CA MET A 296 -3.68 -11.26 5.18
C MET A 296 -4.00 -9.96 4.46
N GLY A 297 -5.16 -9.94 3.81
CA GLY A 297 -5.78 -8.74 3.27
C GLY A 297 -7.28 -8.74 3.54
N ALA A 298 -7.93 -7.62 3.26
CA ALA A 298 -9.38 -7.51 3.34
C ALA A 298 -9.90 -6.45 2.37
N VAL A 299 -11.13 -6.69 1.90
CA VAL A 299 -11.95 -5.70 1.19
C VAL A 299 -13.09 -5.30 2.11
N PHE A 300 -13.20 -4.01 2.36
CA PHE A 300 -14.34 -3.41 3.04
C PHE A 300 -15.33 -2.94 1.99
N SER A 301 -16.58 -3.29 2.14
CA SER A 301 -17.64 -2.96 1.19
C SER A 301 -18.77 -2.21 1.89
N GLN A 302 -19.35 -1.25 1.18
CA GLN A 302 -20.61 -0.66 1.62
C GLN A 302 -21.73 -1.71 1.64
N ARG A 303 -22.64 -1.56 2.62
CA ARG A 303 -23.79 -2.46 2.80
C ARG A 303 -24.62 -2.58 1.52
N LYS A 304 -24.85 -1.48 0.80
CA LYS A 304 -25.63 -1.48 -0.47
C LYS A 304 -25.07 -2.43 -1.52
N ILE A 305 -23.72 -2.64 -1.53
CA ILE A 305 -23.07 -3.56 -2.46
C ILE A 305 -23.36 -5.00 -2.04
N TYR A 306 -23.16 -5.32 -0.77
CA TYR A 306 -23.45 -6.64 -0.22
C TYR A 306 -24.93 -7.01 -0.44
N ASP A 307 -25.85 -6.10 -0.09
CA ASP A 307 -27.30 -6.34 -0.20
C ASP A 307 -27.76 -6.60 -1.65
N ALA A 308 -27.06 -6.03 -2.65
CA ALA A 308 -27.35 -6.30 -4.05
C ALA A 308 -27.09 -7.75 -4.47
N PHE A 309 -26.20 -8.47 -3.76
CA PHE A 309 -25.98 -9.90 -3.98
C PHE A 309 -26.98 -10.79 -3.24
N MET A 310 -27.61 -10.28 -2.19
CA MET A 310 -28.55 -11.04 -1.33
C MET A 310 -29.92 -11.19 -1.99
N GLN A 311 -29.96 -11.37 -3.30
CA GLN A 311 -31.17 -11.58 -4.08
C GLN A 311 -31.17 -13.00 -4.66
N GLY A 312 -32.35 -13.60 -4.81
CA GLY A 312 -32.47 -14.94 -5.35
C GLY A 312 -32.70 -16.00 -4.27
N PRO A 313 -32.55 -17.31 -4.60
CA PRO A 313 -32.80 -18.41 -3.66
C PRO A 313 -31.78 -18.40 -2.51
N GLU A 314 -32.24 -18.61 -1.27
CA GLU A 314 -31.39 -18.58 -0.06
C GLU A 314 -30.23 -19.58 -0.05
N ASN A 315 -30.34 -20.67 -0.82
CA ASN A 315 -29.33 -21.71 -0.94
C ASN A 315 -28.37 -21.52 -2.13
N SER A 316 -28.45 -20.40 -2.83
CA SER A 316 -27.52 -20.07 -3.92
C SER A 316 -26.30 -19.35 -3.38
N ILE A 317 -25.13 -19.67 -3.95
CA ILE A 317 -23.90 -18.90 -3.65
C ILE A 317 -23.99 -17.56 -4.39
N GLU A 318 -24.06 -16.47 -3.63
CA GLU A 318 -24.30 -15.12 -4.13
C GLU A 318 -23.12 -14.56 -4.92
N LEU A 319 -21.88 -14.91 -4.50
CA LEU A 319 -20.64 -14.48 -5.14
C LEU A 319 -19.68 -15.67 -5.29
N PHE A 320 -19.52 -16.17 -6.53
CA PHE A 320 -18.57 -17.26 -6.85
C PHE A 320 -17.14 -16.76 -6.84
N HIS A 321 -16.64 -16.41 -5.66
CA HIS A 321 -15.27 -15.95 -5.44
C HIS A 321 -14.82 -16.23 -4.00
N GLY A 322 -13.57 -16.66 -3.83
CA GLY A 322 -12.94 -16.91 -2.54
C GLY A 322 -11.56 -17.53 -2.73
N TYR A 323 -10.77 -17.50 -1.68
CA TYR A 323 -9.46 -18.13 -1.61
C TYR A 323 -9.48 -19.21 -0.53
N THR A 324 -8.73 -20.30 -0.74
CA THR A 324 -8.61 -21.38 0.25
C THR A 324 -8.26 -20.88 1.65
N TYR A 325 -7.43 -19.82 1.73
CA TYR A 325 -6.99 -19.23 2.99
C TYR A 325 -7.72 -17.94 3.36
N SER A 326 -8.85 -17.60 2.70
CA SER A 326 -9.69 -16.49 3.15
C SER A 326 -10.05 -16.65 4.63
N ALA A 327 -9.79 -15.61 5.43
CA ALA A 327 -10.00 -15.63 6.88
C ALA A 327 -9.29 -16.77 7.61
N HIS A 328 -8.06 -17.12 7.24
CA HIS A 328 -7.25 -18.13 7.93
C HIS A 328 -7.22 -17.87 9.44
N PRO A 329 -7.52 -18.87 10.30
CA PRO A 329 -7.65 -18.67 11.75
C PRO A 329 -6.46 -17.98 12.40
N VAL A 330 -5.24 -18.40 12.04
CA VAL A 330 -3.99 -17.81 12.58
C VAL A 330 -3.81 -16.36 12.13
N ALA A 331 -4.18 -16.03 10.88
CA ALA A 331 -4.13 -14.66 10.39
C ALA A 331 -5.16 -13.77 11.08
N CYS A 332 -6.36 -14.30 11.33
CA CYS A 332 -7.40 -13.60 12.11
C CYS A 332 -6.95 -13.33 13.55
N ALA A 333 -6.32 -14.29 14.21
CA ALA A 333 -5.78 -14.12 15.56
C ALA A 333 -4.66 -13.06 15.60
N ALA A 334 -3.75 -13.08 14.61
CA ALA A 334 -2.71 -12.05 14.46
C ALA A 334 -3.32 -10.65 14.26
N ALA A 335 -4.36 -10.55 13.40
CA ALA A 335 -5.04 -9.29 13.14
C ALA A 335 -5.78 -8.76 14.38
N LEU A 336 -6.49 -9.61 15.13
CA LEU A 336 -7.15 -9.21 16.39
C LEU A 336 -6.14 -8.68 17.40
N ALA A 337 -5.05 -9.42 17.65
CA ALA A 337 -4.00 -8.97 18.55
C ALA A 337 -3.35 -7.66 18.06
N THR A 338 -3.20 -7.48 16.75
CA THR A 338 -2.70 -6.22 16.17
C THR A 338 -3.66 -5.06 16.45
N GLN A 339 -4.97 -5.26 16.30
CA GLN A 339 -5.97 -4.23 16.62
C GLN A 339 -5.96 -3.90 18.13
N ASP A 340 -5.75 -4.88 19.02
CA ASP A 340 -5.60 -4.66 20.44
C ASP A 340 -4.38 -3.80 20.77
N VAL A 341 -3.24 -4.06 20.13
CA VAL A 341 -2.03 -3.23 20.27
C VAL A 341 -2.29 -1.80 19.77
N TYR A 342 -2.93 -1.63 18.62
CA TYR A 342 -3.26 -0.30 18.09
C TYR A 342 -4.17 0.48 19.04
N ALA A 343 -5.17 -0.15 19.58
CA ALA A 343 -6.10 0.48 20.51
C ALA A 343 -5.43 0.83 21.84
N LYS A 344 -4.70 -0.11 22.44
CA LYS A 344 -4.02 0.06 23.74
C LYS A 344 -2.97 1.17 23.72
N GLU A 345 -2.23 1.29 22.61
CA GLU A 345 -1.14 2.26 22.48
C GLU A 345 -1.54 3.53 21.69
N GLY A 346 -2.80 3.65 21.27
CA GLY A 346 -3.30 4.81 20.53
C GLY A 346 -2.64 5.00 19.15
N LEU A 347 -2.16 3.91 18.52
CA LEU A 347 -1.33 4.01 17.33
C LEU A 347 -2.10 4.50 16.10
N LEU A 348 -3.41 4.27 16.03
CA LEU A 348 -4.22 4.72 14.88
C LEU A 348 -4.27 6.24 14.71
N THR A 349 -3.95 7.00 15.76
CA THR A 349 -3.92 8.47 15.73
C THR A 349 -2.53 9.06 15.98
N ARG A 350 -1.53 8.23 16.32
CA ARG A 350 -0.19 8.68 16.70
C ARG A 350 0.50 9.46 15.58
N ALA A 351 0.29 9.09 14.31
CA ALA A 351 0.88 9.82 13.19
C ALA A 351 0.43 11.30 13.15
N ALA A 352 -0.78 11.62 13.59
CA ALA A 352 -1.23 13.01 13.67
C ALA A 352 -0.43 13.81 14.70
N THR A 353 -0.08 13.20 15.85
CA THR A 353 0.70 13.89 16.90
C THR A 353 2.14 14.16 16.51
N LEU A 354 2.73 13.32 15.65
CA LEU A 354 4.11 13.45 15.18
C LEU A 354 4.22 14.17 13.83
N SER A 355 3.11 14.50 13.17
CA SER A 355 3.05 15.03 11.82
C SER A 355 3.90 16.28 11.63
N SER A 356 3.78 17.28 12.52
CA SER A 356 4.54 18.54 12.43
C SER A 356 6.05 18.32 12.60
N GLN A 357 6.45 17.46 13.53
CA GLN A 357 7.86 17.14 13.72
C GLN A 357 8.42 16.41 12.50
N TRP A 358 7.70 15.41 12.01
CA TRP A 358 8.05 14.67 10.81
C TRP A 358 8.19 15.58 9.60
N GLU A 359 7.21 16.44 9.35
CA GLU A 359 7.24 17.42 8.27
C GLU A 359 8.47 18.32 8.35
N ASN A 360 8.72 18.94 9.52
CA ASN A 360 9.88 19.82 9.68
C ASN A 360 11.19 19.07 9.49
N ALA A 361 11.31 17.85 10.01
CA ALA A 361 12.49 17.03 9.86
C ALA A 361 12.75 16.68 8.38
N VAL A 362 11.75 16.17 7.65
CA VAL A 362 11.93 15.80 6.25
C VAL A 362 12.22 17.03 5.37
N HIS A 363 11.49 18.14 5.59
CA HIS A 363 11.71 19.39 4.84
C HIS A 363 13.02 20.11 5.18
N SER A 364 13.74 19.75 6.25
CA SER A 364 15.09 20.26 6.53
C SER A 364 16.12 19.80 5.47
N LEU A 365 15.78 18.78 4.68
CA LEU A 365 16.61 18.30 3.58
C LEU A 365 16.50 19.16 2.31
N ARG A 366 15.59 20.16 2.28
CA ARG A 366 15.49 21.10 1.17
C ARG A 366 16.76 21.90 1.02
N GLY A 367 17.24 22.01 -0.22
CA GLY A 367 18.46 22.72 -0.56
C GLY A 367 19.74 21.87 -0.48
N LEU A 368 19.62 20.57 -0.11
CA LEU A 368 20.71 19.64 -0.30
C LEU A 368 20.96 19.39 -1.79
N PRO A 369 22.20 18.98 -2.17
CA PRO A 369 22.52 18.68 -3.56
C PRO A 369 21.52 17.71 -4.17
N HIS A 370 21.09 18.00 -5.40
CA HIS A 370 20.18 17.16 -6.19
C HIS A 370 18.77 16.97 -5.64
N VAL A 371 18.39 17.52 -4.49
CA VAL A 371 17.01 17.44 -3.98
C VAL A 371 16.13 18.39 -4.77
N ILE A 372 15.18 17.83 -5.51
CA ILE A 372 14.26 18.57 -6.38
C ILE A 372 12.83 18.64 -5.84
N ASP A 373 12.47 17.73 -4.90
CA ASP A 373 11.17 17.78 -4.23
C ASP A 373 11.19 17.02 -2.89
N ILE A 374 10.31 17.44 -1.99
CA ILE A 374 10.03 16.77 -0.71
C ILE A 374 8.54 16.76 -0.49
N ARG A 375 7.98 15.58 -0.18
CA ARG A 375 6.55 15.35 0.04
C ARG A 375 6.33 14.62 1.35
N ASN A 376 5.29 15.00 2.10
CA ASN A 376 4.92 14.29 3.32
C ASN A 376 3.45 14.46 3.69
N TYR A 377 2.88 13.46 4.38
CA TYR A 377 1.58 13.54 5.03
C TYR A 377 1.52 12.50 6.18
N GLY A 378 1.10 12.91 7.39
CA GLY A 378 1.18 12.02 8.56
C GLY A 378 2.62 11.53 8.80
N LEU A 379 2.82 10.23 8.96
CA LEU A 379 4.15 9.59 9.08
C LEU A 379 4.55 8.85 7.79
N ILE A 380 4.36 9.51 6.65
CA ILE A 380 4.85 9.07 5.36
C ILE A 380 5.52 10.26 4.67
N GLY A 381 6.65 10.04 4.01
CA GLY A 381 7.37 11.10 3.31
C GLY A 381 8.30 10.57 2.25
N ALA A 382 8.69 11.45 1.34
CA ALA A 382 9.65 11.16 0.28
C ALA A 382 10.54 12.36 -0.03
N VAL A 383 11.76 12.05 -0.41
CA VAL A 383 12.74 13.02 -0.97
C VAL A 383 13.03 12.56 -2.39
N GLU A 384 12.72 13.41 -3.35
CA GLU A 384 12.99 13.17 -4.77
C GLU A 384 14.27 13.89 -5.18
N MET A 385 15.13 13.17 -5.85
CA MET A 385 16.42 13.68 -6.33
C MET A 385 16.46 13.73 -7.85
N GLU A 386 17.20 14.67 -8.37
CA GLU A 386 17.47 14.77 -9.80
C GLU A 386 18.16 13.48 -10.30
N PRO A 387 17.67 12.87 -11.39
CA PRO A 387 18.30 11.69 -11.97
C PRO A 387 19.71 11.98 -12.47
N ARG A 388 20.63 11.01 -12.36
CA ARG A 388 21.89 11.08 -13.08
C ARG A 388 21.66 11.00 -14.59
N GLN A 389 22.35 11.83 -15.35
CA GLN A 389 22.22 11.85 -16.79
C GLN A 389 22.44 10.46 -17.41
N GLY A 390 21.47 9.98 -18.19
CA GLY A 390 21.49 8.66 -18.84
C GLY A 390 21.38 7.45 -17.90
N LYS A 391 21.21 7.66 -16.59
CA LYS A 391 21.11 6.58 -15.59
C LYS A 391 20.01 6.88 -14.54
N PRO A 392 18.74 7.03 -14.94
CA PRO A 392 17.66 7.27 -13.98
C PRO A 392 17.56 6.11 -12.98
N GLY A 393 17.33 6.45 -11.70
CA GLY A 393 17.25 5.51 -10.58
C GLY A 393 18.60 5.15 -9.95
N ALA A 394 19.72 5.50 -10.57
CA ALA A 394 21.05 5.14 -10.04
C ALA A 394 21.41 5.92 -8.77
N ARG A 395 21.05 7.23 -8.71
CA ARG A 395 21.31 8.06 -7.52
C ARG A 395 20.48 7.54 -6.34
N GLY A 396 19.19 7.32 -6.54
CA GLY A 396 18.31 6.77 -5.50
C GLY A 396 18.78 5.41 -4.99
N PHE A 397 19.30 4.55 -5.88
CA PHE A 397 19.83 3.26 -5.49
C PHE A 397 21.10 3.37 -4.65
N ASP A 398 22.03 4.25 -5.01
CA ASP A 398 23.25 4.49 -4.22
C ASP A 398 22.91 5.06 -2.84
N VAL A 399 21.97 6.03 -2.77
CA VAL A 399 21.49 6.57 -1.48
C VAL A 399 20.85 5.47 -0.63
N PHE A 400 20.04 4.61 -1.21
CA PHE A 400 19.42 3.46 -0.52
C PHE A 400 20.49 2.54 0.09
N LEU A 401 21.52 2.17 -0.67
CA LEU A 401 22.59 1.30 -0.19
C LEU A 401 23.40 1.94 0.94
N LYS A 402 23.82 3.20 0.76
CA LYS A 402 24.61 3.93 1.76
C LYS A 402 23.83 4.19 3.05
N CYS A 403 22.51 4.44 2.96
CA CYS A 403 21.66 4.54 4.16
C CYS A 403 21.65 3.22 4.94
N PHE A 404 21.49 2.08 4.25
CA PHE A 404 21.52 0.77 4.89
C PHE A 404 22.88 0.46 5.54
N GLU A 405 23.99 0.79 4.88
CA GLU A 405 25.33 0.67 5.44
C GLU A 405 25.52 1.51 6.71
N ARG A 406 24.85 2.66 6.80
CA ARG A 406 24.84 3.54 7.98
C ARG A 406 23.79 3.21 9.03
N GLY A 407 23.15 2.06 8.88
CA GLY A 407 22.20 1.55 9.86
C GLY A 407 20.83 2.22 9.81
N VAL A 408 20.39 2.70 8.65
CA VAL A 408 19.02 3.20 8.41
C VAL A 408 18.43 2.56 7.16
N MET A 409 17.32 1.88 7.30
CA MET A 409 16.59 1.30 6.18
C MET A 409 15.56 2.29 5.64
N VAL A 410 15.63 2.57 4.35
CA VAL A 410 14.68 3.39 3.59
C VAL A 410 14.19 2.63 2.36
N ARG A 411 13.22 3.15 1.62
CA ARG A 411 12.73 2.58 0.37
C ARG A 411 13.09 3.47 -0.81
N GLN A 412 13.58 2.84 -1.89
CA GLN A 412 13.90 3.55 -3.13
C GLN A 412 12.87 3.22 -4.23
N THR A 413 12.45 4.23 -4.98
CA THR A 413 11.66 4.12 -6.22
C THR A 413 12.20 5.13 -7.24
N GLY A 414 12.88 4.67 -8.29
CA GLY A 414 13.65 5.57 -9.16
C GLY A 414 14.68 6.35 -8.36
N ASP A 415 14.71 7.67 -8.49
CA ASP A 415 15.57 8.55 -7.70
C ASP A 415 14.85 9.17 -6.48
N THR A 416 13.72 8.59 -6.07
CA THR A 416 12.97 9.01 -4.88
C THR A 416 13.26 8.05 -3.71
N ILE A 417 13.59 8.60 -2.55
CA ILE A 417 13.70 7.88 -1.28
C ILE A 417 12.41 8.09 -0.48
N ALA A 418 11.69 7.02 -0.25
CA ALA A 418 10.46 7.01 0.54
C ALA A 418 10.72 6.48 1.96
N MET A 419 10.05 7.09 2.92
CA MET A 419 10.13 6.78 4.36
C MET A 419 8.73 6.68 4.94
N ALA A 420 8.51 5.70 5.80
CA ALA A 420 7.27 5.49 6.55
C ALA A 420 7.58 4.62 7.78
N PRO A 421 8.21 5.17 8.78
CA PRO A 421 8.65 4.41 9.94
C PRO A 421 7.47 3.79 10.70
N PRO A 422 7.66 2.73 11.50
CA PRO A 422 6.65 2.24 12.41
C PRO A 422 6.06 3.37 13.28
N LEU A 423 4.78 3.28 13.59
CA LEU A 423 4.07 4.34 14.33
C LEU A 423 4.56 4.54 15.77
N VAL A 424 5.32 3.57 16.27
CA VAL A 424 5.97 3.64 17.60
C VAL A 424 7.27 4.45 17.59
N ILE A 425 7.63 5.06 16.48
CA ILE A 425 8.84 5.89 16.37
C ILE A 425 8.88 7.02 17.40
N GLU A 426 10.05 7.28 17.93
CA GLU A 426 10.33 8.37 18.86
C GLU A 426 11.06 9.54 18.17
N PRO A 427 10.95 10.78 18.69
CA PRO A 427 11.59 11.97 18.13
C PRO A 427 13.05 11.80 17.71
N LYS A 428 13.88 11.25 18.58
CA LYS A 428 15.29 11.01 18.30
C LYS A 428 15.56 10.05 17.12
N GLN A 429 14.61 9.14 16.88
CA GLN A 429 14.73 8.21 15.76
C GLN A 429 14.33 8.89 14.45
N ILE A 430 13.39 9.84 14.49
CA ILE A 430 13.07 10.70 13.34
C ILE A 430 14.32 11.48 12.94
N ASP A 431 14.97 12.14 13.92
CA ASP A 431 16.18 12.91 13.69
C ASP A 431 17.27 12.03 13.07
N ARG A 432 17.52 10.84 13.63
CA ARG A 432 18.51 9.89 13.10
C ARG A 432 18.24 9.48 11.65
N ILE A 433 16.99 9.20 11.28
CA ILE A 433 16.62 8.86 9.90
C ILE A 433 16.98 10.01 8.96
N VAL A 434 16.55 11.22 9.30
CA VAL A 434 16.71 12.40 8.45
C VAL A 434 18.17 12.85 8.37
N GLU A 435 18.89 12.88 9.48
CA GLU A 435 20.33 13.21 9.52
C GLU A 435 21.17 12.22 8.69
N THR A 436 20.89 10.92 8.83
CA THR A 436 21.56 9.89 8.03
C THR A 436 21.29 10.09 6.55
N LEU A 437 20.03 10.27 6.17
CA LEU A 437 19.66 10.51 4.78
C LEU A 437 20.30 11.79 4.24
N GLY A 438 20.28 12.89 5.00
CA GLY A 438 20.91 14.15 4.61
C GLY A 438 22.42 14.06 4.41
N THR A 439 23.10 13.31 5.29
CA THR A 439 24.55 13.05 5.16
C THR A 439 24.83 12.23 3.90
N VAL A 440 24.07 11.16 3.66
CA VAL A 440 24.23 10.31 2.48
C VAL A 440 23.96 11.07 1.18
N ILE A 441 22.96 11.95 1.14
CA ILE A 441 22.66 12.78 -0.04
C ILE A 441 23.85 13.70 -0.36
N ARG A 442 24.46 14.37 0.64
CA ARG A 442 25.64 15.23 0.43
C ARG A 442 26.86 14.48 -0.13
N GLU A 443 26.99 13.20 0.16
CA GLU A 443 28.10 12.35 -0.26
C GLU A 443 27.80 11.53 -1.54
N THR A 444 26.66 11.79 -2.16
CA THR A 444 26.24 11.06 -3.35
C THR A 444 26.09 12.02 -4.53
N ASP A 445 26.90 11.80 -5.59
CA ASP A 445 26.84 12.56 -6.84
C ASP A 445 25.51 12.35 -7.59
#